data_9cff33ee32db18409fb459a2060e00fa
#
_entry.id   9cff33ee32db18409fb459a2060e00fa
#
_cell.length_a   1.000
_cell.length_b   1.000
_cell.length_c   1.000
_cell.angle_alpha   90.00
_cell.angle_beta   90.00
_cell.angle_gamma   90.00
#
_symmetry.space_group_name_H-M   'P 1'
#
loop_
_entity.id
_entity.type
_entity.pdbx_description
1 polymer ?
#
loop_
_entity_poly.entity_id
_entity_poly.type
_entity_poly.pdbx_seq_one_letter_code
_entity_poly.pdbx_strand_id
1 'polypeptide(L)'
;MRLLFEMDKKDYGKCTHAFVRNSARSIIIVNNKIAMIHSLKYDYYKFPGGGIESGENPIDAMIRETREESGLVVKPETIKEYGYVHRIQKSDLDETECFVQDNYYYLCEAEECVVAQNLDEYEFTETYTLEFVDPKTAIRKNHNVTQTPYNQAMFEREARVLELLMTDGLLD
;
A
#
# COMPACT_ATOMS: atom_id res chain seq x y z
N MET A 1 2.85 -4.09 -16.67
CA MET A 1 2.68 -3.02 -15.64
C MET A 1 3.88 -2.07 -15.68
N ARG A 2 3.69 -0.73 -15.67
CA ARG A 2 4.77 0.28 -15.72
C ARG A 2 5.45 0.43 -14.35
N LEU A 3 6.76 0.67 -14.33
CA LEU A 3 7.47 1.13 -13.14
C LEU A 3 7.06 2.59 -12.85
N LEU A 4 6.57 2.86 -11.64
CA LEU A 4 6.22 4.21 -11.19
C LEU A 4 7.48 4.96 -10.73
N PHE A 5 8.22 4.35 -9.82
CA PHE A 5 9.52 4.81 -9.33
C PHE A 5 10.24 3.72 -8.56
N GLU A 6 11.53 3.96 -8.32
CA GLU A 6 12.37 3.11 -7.48
C GLU A 6 12.65 3.79 -6.13
N MET A 7 12.71 2.97 -5.08
CA MET A 7 13.17 3.33 -3.75
C MET A 7 14.40 2.47 -3.41
N ASP A 8 15.53 2.89 -3.95
CA ASP A 8 16.82 2.21 -3.80
C ASP A 8 17.71 2.96 -2.81
N LYS A 9 17.94 2.35 -1.63
CA LYS A 9 18.81 2.93 -0.59
C LYS A 9 20.30 2.73 -0.84
N LYS A 10 20.69 1.83 -1.76
CA LYS A 10 22.09 1.48 -2.08
C LYS A 10 22.94 1.11 -0.85
N ASP A 11 22.31 0.55 0.18
CA ASP A 11 22.92 0.20 1.48
C ASP A 11 23.19 -1.32 1.65
N TYR A 12 22.93 -2.10 0.60
CA TYR A 12 22.95 -3.56 0.58
C TYR A 12 24.30 -4.19 0.09
N GLY A 13 25.39 -3.43 0.11
CA GLY A 13 26.70 -3.89 -0.37
C GLY A 13 27.30 -5.10 0.37
N LYS A 14 26.78 -5.47 1.54
CA LYS A 14 27.16 -6.64 2.33
C LYS A 14 26.16 -7.80 2.21
N CYS A 15 25.05 -7.61 1.52
CA CYS A 15 24.02 -8.64 1.40
C CYS A 15 24.51 -9.80 0.53
N THR A 16 24.24 -11.01 0.98
CA THR A 16 24.58 -12.27 0.29
C THR A 16 23.35 -13.00 -0.23
N HIS A 17 22.16 -12.63 0.25
CA HIS A 17 20.86 -13.18 -0.17
C HIS A 17 19.77 -12.11 -0.11
N ALA A 18 18.61 -12.41 -0.71
CA ALA A 18 17.48 -11.51 -0.74
C ALA A 18 16.23 -12.14 -0.10
N PHE A 19 15.54 -11.38 0.74
CA PHE A 19 14.18 -11.66 1.16
C PHE A 19 13.22 -10.85 0.27
N VAL A 20 12.45 -11.54 -0.55
CA VAL A 20 11.51 -10.93 -1.50
C VAL A 20 10.10 -11.03 -0.92
N ARG A 21 9.43 -9.88 -0.75
CA ARG A 21 8.04 -9.83 -0.25
C ARG A 21 7.21 -8.84 -1.06
N ASN A 22 6.68 -9.30 -2.18
CA ASN A 22 5.82 -8.47 -3.03
C ASN A 22 4.46 -8.19 -2.37
N SER A 23 3.83 -7.08 -2.76
CA SER A 23 2.50 -6.70 -2.29
C SER A 23 1.63 -6.18 -3.43
N ALA A 24 0.31 -6.24 -3.23
CA ALA A 24 -0.67 -5.73 -4.18
C ALA A 24 -1.69 -4.83 -3.46
N ARG A 25 -2.04 -3.69 -4.08
CA ARG A 25 -2.85 -2.63 -3.47
C ARG A 25 -3.89 -2.11 -4.43
N SER A 26 -5.06 -1.77 -3.90
CA SER A 26 -6.15 -1.17 -4.64
C SER A 26 -6.10 0.36 -4.59
N ILE A 27 -6.42 1.00 -5.71
CA ILE A 27 -6.68 2.43 -5.84
C ILE A 27 -8.16 2.58 -6.16
N ILE A 28 -8.95 3.01 -5.19
CA ILE A 28 -10.40 3.19 -5.31
C ILE A 28 -10.70 4.66 -5.05
N ILE A 29 -11.21 5.35 -6.08
CA ILE A 29 -11.48 6.79 -6.06
C ILE A 29 -12.99 7.01 -6.19
N VAL A 30 -13.55 7.77 -5.26
CA VAL A 30 -14.97 8.16 -5.25
C VAL A 30 -15.10 9.64 -4.93
N ASN A 31 -15.72 10.41 -5.81
CA ASN A 31 -15.95 11.85 -5.62
C ASN A 31 -14.68 12.63 -5.25
N ASN A 32 -13.58 12.39 -5.97
CA ASN A 32 -12.27 12.99 -5.75
C ASN A 32 -11.65 12.72 -4.36
N LYS A 33 -12.11 11.67 -3.70
CA LYS A 33 -11.51 11.12 -2.48
C LYS A 33 -11.00 9.72 -2.75
N ILE A 34 -9.98 9.33 -2.02
CA ILE A 34 -9.37 8.01 -2.14
C ILE A 34 -9.67 7.15 -0.92
N ALA A 35 -10.03 5.88 -1.17
CA ALA A 35 -10.18 4.89 -0.13
C ALA A 35 -8.80 4.53 0.45
N MET A 36 -8.58 4.79 1.73
CA MET A 36 -7.35 4.45 2.43
C MET A 36 -7.64 3.83 3.78
N ILE A 37 -6.73 3.01 4.24
CA ILE A 37 -6.71 2.51 5.61
C ILE A 37 -6.00 3.53 6.49
N HIS A 38 -6.71 4.05 7.47
CA HIS A 38 -6.15 4.91 8.51
C HIS A 38 -5.76 4.07 9.73
N SER A 39 -4.49 4.05 10.10
CA SER A 39 -4.04 3.55 11.40
C SER A 39 -4.29 4.63 12.45
N LEU A 40 -5.32 4.48 13.27
CA LEU A 40 -5.64 5.48 14.31
C LEU A 40 -4.55 5.56 15.40
N LYS A 41 -3.85 4.46 15.63
CA LYS A 41 -2.77 4.41 16.63
C LYS A 41 -1.54 5.24 16.27
N TYR A 42 -1.14 5.22 14.99
CA TYR A 42 0.08 5.88 14.52
C TYR A 42 -0.19 7.05 13.58
N ASP A 43 -1.46 7.32 13.27
CA ASP A 43 -1.97 8.44 12.46
C ASP A 43 -1.35 8.52 11.05
N TYR A 44 -1.30 7.40 10.34
CA TYR A 44 -0.89 7.31 8.95
C TYR A 44 -1.96 6.68 8.06
N TYR A 45 -1.82 6.87 6.75
CA TYR A 45 -2.67 6.27 5.74
C TYR A 45 -1.88 5.31 4.83
N LYS A 46 -2.51 4.20 4.46
CA LYS A 46 -2.00 3.28 3.43
C LYS A 46 -3.10 2.89 2.46
N PHE A 47 -2.74 2.57 1.20
CA PHE A 47 -3.70 1.96 0.28
C PHE A 47 -4.13 0.59 0.81
N PRO A 48 -5.44 0.23 0.68
CA PRO A 48 -5.90 -1.11 1.02
C PRO A 48 -5.12 -2.15 0.22
N GLY A 49 -4.65 -3.19 0.88
CA GLY A 49 -3.83 -4.21 0.26
C GLY A 49 -2.66 -4.66 1.11
N GLY A 50 -2.08 -5.80 0.78
CA GLY A 50 -1.04 -6.44 1.58
C GLY A 50 -0.15 -7.38 0.78
N GLY A 51 0.45 -8.32 1.49
CA GLY A 51 1.41 -9.26 0.93
C GLY A 51 0.76 -10.26 -0.03
N ILE A 52 1.49 -10.59 -1.10
CA ILE A 52 1.13 -11.66 -2.01
C ILE A 52 1.62 -12.98 -1.41
N GLU A 53 0.73 -13.94 -1.22
CA GLU A 53 1.07 -15.27 -0.71
C GLU A 53 1.79 -16.13 -1.76
N SER A 54 2.43 -17.18 -1.29
CA SER A 54 3.17 -18.10 -2.20
C SER A 54 2.23 -18.75 -3.21
N GLY A 55 2.47 -18.49 -4.49
CA GLY A 55 1.66 -19.00 -5.59
C GLY A 55 0.37 -18.22 -5.87
N GLU A 56 0.10 -17.16 -5.10
CA GLU A 56 -1.06 -16.28 -5.31
C GLU A 56 -0.83 -15.32 -6.49
N ASN A 57 -1.88 -15.06 -7.25
CA ASN A 57 -1.86 -14.03 -8.29
C ASN A 57 -1.96 -12.63 -7.64
N PRO A 58 -1.20 -11.62 -8.10
CA PRO A 58 -1.25 -10.28 -7.53
C PRO A 58 -2.64 -9.63 -7.50
N ILE A 59 -3.48 -9.89 -8.49
CA ILE A 59 -4.86 -9.38 -8.53
C ILE A 59 -5.72 -10.05 -7.45
N ASP A 60 -5.58 -11.36 -7.28
CA ASP A 60 -6.32 -12.11 -6.25
C ASP A 60 -5.90 -11.65 -4.84
N ALA A 61 -4.60 -11.46 -4.62
CA ALA A 61 -4.07 -10.88 -3.37
C ALA A 61 -4.66 -9.49 -3.11
N MET A 62 -4.68 -8.60 -4.10
CA MET A 62 -5.25 -7.27 -3.98
C MET A 62 -6.72 -7.32 -3.61
N ILE A 63 -7.53 -8.19 -4.24
CA ILE A 63 -8.96 -8.34 -3.95
C ILE A 63 -9.17 -8.84 -2.52
N ARG A 64 -8.45 -9.90 -2.11
CA ARG A 64 -8.52 -10.50 -0.78
C ARG A 64 -8.18 -9.49 0.30
N GLU A 65 -7.00 -8.89 0.21
CA GLU A 65 -6.49 -7.92 1.19
C GLU A 65 -7.37 -6.65 1.28
N THR A 66 -7.85 -6.13 0.13
CA THR A 66 -8.76 -4.98 0.12
C THR A 66 -10.03 -5.29 0.91
N ARG A 67 -10.59 -6.50 0.73
CA ARG A 67 -11.76 -6.92 1.48
C ARG A 67 -11.48 -7.09 2.97
N GLU A 68 -10.37 -7.74 3.32
CA GLU A 68 -9.99 -8.01 4.72
C GLU A 68 -9.74 -6.73 5.50
N GLU A 69 -8.93 -5.82 4.95
CA GLU A 69 -8.54 -4.59 5.64
C GLU A 69 -9.63 -3.50 5.63
N SER A 70 -10.37 -3.36 4.53
CA SER A 70 -11.32 -2.24 4.36
C SER A 70 -12.79 -2.64 4.40
N GLY A 71 -13.11 -3.90 4.17
CA GLY A 71 -14.47 -4.37 3.92
C GLY A 71 -15.02 -4.00 2.53
N LEU A 72 -14.25 -3.36 1.67
CA LEU A 72 -14.65 -3.05 0.30
C LEU A 72 -14.62 -4.30 -0.58
N VAL A 73 -15.66 -4.50 -1.37
CA VAL A 73 -15.76 -5.60 -2.34
C VAL A 73 -15.41 -5.05 -3.72
N VAL A 74 -14.24 -5.41 -4.22
CA VAL A 74 -13.75 -4.97 -5.54
C VAL A 74 -14.60 -5.59 -6.65
N LYS A 75 -14.91 -4.79 -7.68
CA LYS A 75 -15.54 -5.25 -8.94
C LYS A 75 -14.45 -5.73 -9.90
N PRO A 76 -14.29 -7.05 -10.13
CA PRO A 76 -13.15 -7.59 -10.89
C PRO A 76 -13.04 -7.07 -12.32
N GLU A 77 -14.17 -6.81 -12.99
CA GLU A 77 -14.24 -6.31 -14.37
C GLU A 77 -13.73 -4.87 -14.52
N THR A 78 -13.57 -4.13 -13.43
CA THR A 78 -13.09 -2.74 -13.44
C THR A 78 -11.58 -2.61 -13.23
N ILE A 79 -10.91 -3.72 -12.88
CA ILE A 79 -9.50 -3.72 -12.50
C ILE A 79 -8.61 -3.33 -13.68
N LYS A 80 -7.76 -2.33 -13.46
CA LYS A 80 -6.76 -1.86 -14.42
C LYS A 80 -5.41 -1.69 -13.74
N GLU A 81 -4.35 -2.14 -14.38
CA GLU A 81 -2.99 -1.89 -13.93
C GLU A 81 -2.69 -0.39 -13.91
N TYR A 82 -2.23 0.12 -12.77
CA TYR A 82 -1.72 1.47 -12.66
C TYR A 82 -0.19 1.49 -12.78
N GLY A 83 0.50 0.71 -11.99
CA GLY A 83 1.95 0.58 -12.02
C GLY A 83 2.50 -0.12 -10.77
N TYR A 84 3.82 -0.19 -10.66
CA TYR A 84 4.46 -0.75 -9.47
C TYR A 84 5.61 0.13 -8.98
N VAL A 85 5.89 0.03 -7.67
CA VAL A 85 7.04 0.65 -7.01
C VAL A 85 8.02 -0.44 -6.64
N HIS A 86 9.24 -0.34 -7.15
CA HIS A 86 10.35 -1.23 -6.75
C HIS A 86 11.06 -0.67 -5.54
N ARG A 87 11.22 -1.48 -4.50
CA ARG A 87 11.97 -1.12 -3.29
C ARG A 87 13.09 -2.12 -3.04
N ILE A 88 14.29 -1.61 -2.81
CA ILE A 88 15.45 -2.40 -2.41
C ILE A 88 16.25 -1.66 -1.34
N GLN A 89 16.60 -2.39 -0.28
CA GLN A 89 17.42 -1.90 0.83
C GLN A 89 18.03 -3.07 1.59
N LYS A 90 18.99 -2.80 2.47
CA LYS A 90 19.39 -3.77 3.50
C LYS A 90 18.20 -4.09 4.40
N SER A 91 18.05 -5.34 4.81
CA SER A 91 17.04 -5.75 5.80
C SER A 91 17.29 -5.07 7.16
N ASP A 92 16.21 -4.68 7.83
CA ASP A 92 16.28 -4.14 9.19
C ASP A 92 16.52 -5.25 10.24
N LEU A 93 16.41 -6.53 9.85
CA LEU A 93 16.54 -7.70 10.72
C LEU A 93 17.86 -8.45 10.58
N ASP A 94 18.48 -8.44 9.39
CA ASP A 94 19.72 -9.16 9.08
C ASP A 94 20.62 -8.31 8.16
N GLU A 95 21.84 -8.04 8.61
CA GLU A 95 22.82 -7.25 7.83
C GLU A 95 23.29 -7.90 6.53
N THR A 96 23.13 -9.22 6.40
CA THR A 96 23.51 -10.01 5.21
C THR A 96 22.34 -10.24 4.27
N GLU A 97 21.14 -9.81 4.65
CA GLU A 97 19.91 -9.94 3.87
C GLU A 97 19.55 -8.62 3.19
N CYS A 98 19.15 -8.70 1.93
CA CYS A 98 18.58 -7.61 1.17
C CYS A 98 17.05 -7.74 1.16
N PHE A 99 16.33 -6.72 1.59
CA PHE A 99 14.87 -6.65 1.44
C PHE A 99 14.53 -6.12 0.06
N VAL A 100 13.79 -6.91 -0.73
CA VAL A 100 13.33 -6.55 -2.08
C VAL A 100 11.81 -6.66 -2.14
N GLN A 101 11.15 -5.65 -2.66
CA GLN A 101 9.71 -5.61 -2.75
C GLN A 101 9.23 -4.88 -3.99
N ASP A 102 8.41 -5.55 -4.82
CA ASP A 102 7.55 -4.90 -5.80
C ASP A 102 6.16 -4.69 -5.20
N ASN A 103 5.72 -3.44 -5.19
CA ASN A 103 4.38 -3.06 -4.73
C ASN A 103 3.53 -2.73 -5.94
N TYR A 104 2.60 -3.61 -6.29
CA TYR A 104 1.71 -3.48 -7.44
C TYR A 104 0.46 -2.68 -7.07
N TYR A 105 0.08 -1.73 -7.93
CA TYR A 105 -1.09 -0.87 -7.74
C TYR A 105 -2.08 -1.06 -8.87
N TYR A 106 -3.35 -1.23 -8.51
CA TYR A 106 -4.45 -1.44 -9.45
C TYR A 106 -5.56 -0.43 -9.20
N LEU A 107 -5.96 0.29 -10.25
CA LEU A 107 -7.19 1.08 -10.26
C LEU A 107 -8.38 0.12 -10.32
N CYS A 108 -9.38 0.32 -9.48
CA CYS A 108 -10.60 -0.47 -9.49
C CYS A 108 -11.76 0.28 -8.85
N GLU A 109 -12.97 -0.22 -9.07
CA GLU A 109 -14.18 0.19 -8.38
C GLU A 109 -14.57 -0.85 -7.31
N ALA A 110 -15.32 -0.41 -6.32
CA ALA A 110 -15.92 -1.27 -5.32
C ALA A 110 -17.44 -1.26 -5.42
N GLU A 111 -18.07 -2.31 -4.88
CA GLU A 111 -19.51 -2.34 -4.67
C GLU A 111 -19.95 -1.25 -3.69
N GLU A 112 -21.21 -0.86 -3.74
CA GLU A 112 -21.76 0.14 -2.80
C GLU A 112 -21.84 -0.38 -1.37
N CYS A 113 -21.89 -1.70 -1.18
CA CYS A 113 -21.94 -2.30 0.15
C CYS A 113 -20.53 -2.56 0.70
N VAL A 114 -20.35 -2.30 1.98
CA VAL A 114 -19.15 -2.64 2.75
C VAL A 114 -19.46 -3.83 3.65
N VAL A 115 -18.60 -4.84 3.63
CA VAL A 115 -18.71 -6.01 4.51
C VAL A 115 -17.87 -5.82 5.77
N ALA A 116 -17.98 -6.72 6.74
CA ALA A 116 -17.13 -6.67 7.93
C ALA A 116 -15.66 -6.88 7.55
N GLN A 117 -14.78 -6.08 8.14
CA GLN A 117 -13.33 -6.28 8.08
C GLN A 117 -12.93 -7.61 8.72
N ASN A 118 -11.85 -8.20 8.27
CA ASN A 118 -11.22 -9.39 8.85
C ASN A 118 -9.75 -9.08 9.11
N LEU A 119 -9.50 -8.28 10.15
CA LEU A 119 -8.19 -7.74 10.46
C LEU A 119 -7.30 -8.77 11.16
N ASP A 120 -6.02 -8.77 10.79
CA ASP A 120 -4.97 -9.44 11.54
C ASP A 120 -4.79 -8.79 12.93
N GLU A 121 -4.16 -9.51 13.87
CA GLU A 121 -3.98 -9.05 15.24
C GLU A 121 -3.30 -7.68 15.37
N TYR A 122 -2.28 -7.42 14.55
CA TYR A 122 -1.58 -6.13 14.55
C TYR A 122 -2.45 -5.01 13.96
N GLU A 123 -3.24 -5.29 12.93
CA GLU A 123 -4.15 -4.34 12.26
C GLU A 123 -5.29 -3.94 13.21
N PHE A 124 -5.84 -4.93 13.92
CA PHE A 124 -6.82 -4.69 14.98
C PHE A 124 -6.22 -3.82 16.10
N THR A 125 -4.99 -4.12 16.54
CA THR A 125 -4.27 -3.36 17.57
C THR A 125 -3.97 -1.93 17.12
N GLU A 126 -3.77 -1.69 15.84
CA GLU A 126 -3.57 -0.37 15.26
C GLU A 126 -4.88 0.36 14.96
N THR A 127 -6.01 -0.31 15.12
CA THR A 127 -7.34 0.23 14.84
C THR A 127 -7.44 0.71 13.40
N TYR A 128 -7.24 -0.22 12.45
CA TYR A 128 -7.36 0.06 11.03
C TYR A 128 -8.81 0.40 10.66
N THR A 129 -8.99 1.57 10.08
CA THR A 129 -10.30 2.11 9.71
C THR A 129 -10.28 2.53 8.25
N LEU A 130 -11.30 2.13 7.49
CA LEU A 130 -11.50 2.63 6.13
C LEU A 130 -11.94 4.09 6.17
N GLU A 131 -11.23 4.95 5.44
CA GLU A 131 -11.63 6.34 5.19
C GLU A 131 -11.54 6.67 3.71
N PHE A 132 -12.51 7.45 3.21
CA PHE A 132 -12.40 8.15 1.94
C PHE A 132 -11.84 9.54 2.21
N VAL A 133 -10.53 9.67 2.05
CA VAL A 133 -9.78 10.84 2.47
C VAL A 133 -9.39 11.73 1.29
N ASP A 134 -9.24 13.02 1.53
CA ASP A 134 -8.61 13.96 0.62
C ASP A 134 -7.11 13.60 0.45
N PRO A 135 -6.59 13.48 -0.79
CA PRO A 135 -5.22 13.01 -1.02
C PRO A 135 -4.16 13.90 -0.35
N LYS A 136 -4.33 15.22 -0.34
CA LYS A 136 -3.39 16.16 0.30
C LYS A 136 -3.34 15.97 1.82
N THR A 137 -4.47 15.58 2.41
CA THR A 137 -4.53 15.26 3.85
C THR A 137 -3.77 13.98 4.16
N ALA A 138 -3.93 12.92 3.37
CA ALA A 138 -3.19 11.68 3.54
C ALA A 138 -1.68 11.89 3.34
N ILE A 139 -1.27 12.60 2.28
CA ILE A 139 0.14 12.95 2.02
C ILE A 139 0.74 13.69 3.22
N ARG A 140 0.07 14.74 3.70
CA ARG A 140 0.55 15.53 4.84
C ARG A 140 0.73 14.68 6.10
N LYS A 141 -0.23 13.80 6.41
CA LYS A 141 -0.11 12.91 7.58
C LYS A 141 1.06 11.96 7.42
N ASN A 142 1.20 11.31 6.29
CA ASN A 142 2.29 10.35 6.02
C ASN A 142 3.68 10.99 6.11
N HIS A 143 3.85 12.25 5.70
CA HIS A 143 5.11 12.97 5.85
C HIS A 143 5.41 13.36 7.31
N ASN A 144 4.43 13.38 8.22
CA ASN A 144 4.58 13.79 9.62
C ASN A 144 4.57 12.61 10.61
N VAL A 145 4.56 11.38 10.15
CA VAL A 145 4.62 10.19 11.03
C VAL A 145 5.98 10.12 11.71
N THR A 146 6.01 10.16 13.05
CA THR A 146 7.27 10.19 13.83
C THR A 146 7.37 9.06 14.84
N GLN A 147 6.26 8.56 15.35
CA GLN A 147 6.24 7.54 16.42
C GLN A 147 5.62 6.24 15.90
N THR A 148 6.41 5.42 15.24
CA THR A 148 5.97 4.19 14.62
C THR A 148 7.11 3.16 14.61
N PRO A 149 6.82 1.84 14.73
CA PRO A 149 7.82 0.79 14.55
C PRO A 149 8.20 0.56 13.07
N TYR A 150 7.46 1.17 12.13
CA TYR A 150 7.65 0.93 10.71
C TYR A 150 8.72 1.81 10.07
N ASN A 151 9.31 1.29 8.99
CA ASN A 151 10.27 2.01 8.19
C ASN A 151 9.60 3.19 7.46
N GLN A 152 10.20 4.38 7.54
CA GLN A 152 9.69 5.62 6.91
C GLN A 152 9.45 5.48 5.40
N ALA A 153 10.18 4.60 4.73
CA ALA A 153 9.98 4.33 3.30
C ALA A 153 8.57 3.83 2.95
N MET A 154 7.84 3.24 3.91
CA MET A 154 6.45 2.85 3.70
C MET A 154 5.57 4.09 3.49
N PHE A 155 5.66 5.06 4.39
CA PHE A 155 4.84 6.27 4.36
C PHE A 155 5.19 7.16 3.16
N GLU A 156 6.47 7.27 2.83
CA GLU A 156 6.93 8.01 1.65
C GLU A 156 6.42 7.37 0.37
N ARG A 157 6.44 6.03 0.26
CA ARG A 157 5.87 5.33 -0.89
C ARG A 157 4.40 5.67 -1.09
N GLU A 158 3.59 5.58 -0.04
CA GLU A 158 2.15 5.89 -0.11
C GLU A 158 1.93 7.36 -0.53
N ALA A 159 2.66 8.30 0.06
CA ALA A 159 2.57 9.72 -0.30
C ALA A 159 2.94 9.97 -1.77
N ARG A 160 4.05 9.42 -2.26
CA ARG A 160 4.50 9.58 -3.65
C ARG A 160 3.54 8.97 -4.67
N VAL A 161 2.89 7.85 -4.35
CA VAL A 161 1.86 7.27 -5.23
C VAL A 161 0.65 8.18 -5.30
N LEU A 162 0.21 8.78 -4.19
CA LEU A 162 -0.86 9.79 -4.18
C LEU A 162 -0.50 11.02 -5.03
N GLU A 163 0.73 11.53 -4.90
CA GLU A 163 1.22 12.65 -5.72
C GLU A 163 1.23 12.33 -7.23
N LEU A 164 1.57 11.08 -7.59
CA LEU A 164 1.49 10.62 -8.97
C LEU A 164 0.04 10.56 -9.49
N LEU A 165 -0.91 10.07 -8.67
CA LEU A 165 -2.32 10.05 -9.03
C LEU A 165 -2.86 11.46 -9.28
N MET A 166 -2.43 12.45 -8.50
CA MET A 166 -2.75 13.87 -8.72
C MET A 166 -2.10 14.40 -10.01
N THR A 167 -0.82 14.07 -10.25
CA THR A 167 -0.10 14.48 -11.47
C THR A 167 -0.71 13.87 -12.73
N ASP A 168 -1.17 12.63 -12.65
CA ASP A 168 -1.84 11.92 -13.75
C ASP A 168 -3.30 12.39 -13.96
N GLY A 169 -3.81 13.33 -13.11
CA GLY A 169 -5.16 13.90 -13.20
C GLY A 169 -6.27 12.95 -12.76
N LEU A 170 -5.95 11.96 -11.95
CA LEU A 170 -6.93 11.01 -11.38
C LEU A 170 -7.51 11.52 -10.04
N LEU A 171 -6.80 12.44 -9.38
CA LEU A 171 -7.17 13.15 -8.15
C LEU A 171 -6.80 14.63 -8.28
N ASP A 172 -7.49 15.53 -7.55
CA ASP A 172 -7.22 16.98 -7.54
C ASP A 172 -6.27 17.41 -6.39
#